data_a87ecca80a23382025428d2a011dedee
#
_entry.id   a87ecca80a23382025428d2a011dedee
#
_cell.length_a   1.000
_cell.length_b   1.000
_cell.length_c   1.000
_cell.angle_alpha   90.00
_cell.angle_beta   90.00
_cell.angle_gamma   90.00
#
_symmetry.space_group_name_H-M   'P 1'
#
loop_
_entity.id
_entity.type
_entity.pdbx_description
1 polymer ?
#
loop_
_entity_poly.entity_id
_entity_poly.type
_entity_poly.pdbx_seq_one_letter_code
_entity_poly.pdbx_strand_id
1 'polypeptide(L)'
;GRSGNRGRCAGTCRLCYEVAGQKGYYLSMKDMQTIELLPELIEAGAYSFKIEGRMKSPIYTAGVVSVYRKYLDRALRFLDAGKEGRYQVEKEDLQTLQEIFDRGGTTSYLRKHNGADMMALSEKKFRAVDPHVTEYIQKTYIDKARTLSVDASVEMTVGAPVVLTLYDDAGRRVTAVSEDP
;
A
#
# COMPACT_ATOMS: atom_id res chain seq x y z
N GLY A 1 -9.31 21.04 -17.41
CA GLY A 1 -10.20 20.49 -16.40
C GLY A 1 -9.47 19.66 -15.35
N ARG A 2 -10.07 19.48 -14.19
CA ARG A 2 -9.53 18.69 -13.08
C ARG A 2 -9.93 17.23 -13.29
N SER A 3 -8.95 16.37 -13.61
CA SER A 3 -9.17 14.95 -13.87
C SER A 3 -8.47 14.09 -12.80
N GLY A 4 -9.14 13.09 -12.26
CA GLY A 4 -8.57 12.09 -11.37
C GLY A 4 -7.43 11.32 -12.01
N ASN A 5 -7.49 11.08 -13.31
CA ASN A 5 -6.43 10.41 -14.07
C ASN A 5 -5.11 11.18 -14.12
N ARG A 6 -5.18 12.50 -13.89
CA ARG A 6 -4.03 13.40 -13.83
C ARG A 6 -3.64 13.79 -12.40
N GLY A 7 -4.12 13.06 -11.40
CA GLY A 7 -3.90 13.39 -9.99
C GLY A 7 -4.56 14.71 -9.53
N ARG A 8 -5.50 15.27 -10.31
CA ARG A 8 -6.11 16.58 -10.06
C ARG A 8 -7.61 16.47 -9.78
N CYS A 9 -8.06 15.38 -9.17
CA CYS A 9 -9.46 15.18 -8.84
C CYS A 9 -9.99 16.31 -7.94
N ALA A 10 -11.17 16.83 -8.26
CA ALA A 10 -11.84 17.84 -7.44
C ALA A 10 -12.47 17.26 -6.16
N GLY A 11 -12.50 15.93 -6.02
CA GLY A 11 -13.05 15.27 -4.84
C GLY A 11 -14.56 15.44 -4.68
N THR A 12 -15.31 15.60 -5.76
CA THR A 12 -16.76 15.84 -5.71
C THR A 12 -17.52 14.76 -4.95
N CYS A 13 -17.07 13.50 -5.04
CA CYS A 13 -17.62 12.40 -4.25
C CYS A 13 -17.39 12.55 -2.72
N ARG A 14 -16.66 13.55 -2.27
CA ARG A 14 -16.34 13.81 -0.85
C ARG A 14 -17.01 15.07 -0.32
N LEU A 15 -17.83 15.72 -1.13
CA LEU A 15 -18.56 16.90 -0.72
C LEU A 15 -19.85 16.52 0.01
N CYS A 16 -20.28 17.39 0.92
CA CYS A 16 -21.58 17.30 1.53
C CYS A 16 -22.64 17.81 0.53
N TYR A 17 -23.67 17.04 0.34
CA TYR A 17 -24.81 17.39 -0.53
C TYR A 17 -26.07 17.50 0.29
N GLU A 18 -27.05 18.21 -0.23
CA GLU A 18 -28.39 18.28 0.33
C GLU A 18 -29.37 17.57 -0.62
N VAL A 19 -30.10 16.59 -0.10
CA VAL A 19 -31.10 15.83 -0.82
C VAL A 19 -32.40 15.82 0.02
N ALA A 20 -33.47 16.32 -0.53
CA ALA A 20 -34.77 16.43 0.16
C ALA A 20 -34.69 17.10 1.55
N GLY A 21 -33.88 18.18 1.65
CA GLY A 21 -33.71 18.94 2.90
C GLY A 21 -32.75 18.28 3.92
N GLN A 22 -32.16 17.14 3.59
CA GLN A 22 -31.20 16.44 4.44
C GLN A 22 -29.77 16.57 3.88
N LYS A 23 -28.82 16.99 4.72
CA LYS A 23 -27.42 17.08 4.37
C LYS A 23 -26.68 15.78 4.66
N GLY A 24 -25.83 15.35 3.73
CA GLY A 24 -25.03 14.13 3.89
C GLY A 24 -23.98 13.94 2.80
N TYR A 25 -23.11 12.95 3.00
CA TYR A 25 -22.05 12.59 2.06
C TYR A 25 -22.48 11.46 1.14
N TYR A 26 -23.57 11.67 0.42
CA TYR A 26 -24.27 10.66 -0.37
C TYR A 26 -23.43 10.00 -1.47
N LEU A 27 -22.34 10.60 -1.90
CA LEU A 27 -21.42 10.04 -2.89
C LEU A 27 -20.13 9.50 -2.28
N SER A 28 -19.98 9.56 -0.96
CA SER A 28 -18.78 9.12 -0.27
C SER A 28 -18.86 7.62 0.07
N MET A 29 -18.16 6.80 -0.70
CA MET A 29 -18.04 5.38 -0.40
C MET A 29 -17.06 5.12 0.75
N LYS A 30 -17.37 4.10 1.56
CA LYS A 30 -16.43 3.52 2.52
C LYS A 30 -15.24 2.89 1.79
N ASP A 31 -14.14 2.70 2.50
CA ASP A 31 -12.98 2.01 1.95
C ASP A 31 -13.20 0.49 1.97
N MET A 32 -12.91 -0.17 0.85
CA MET A 32 -12.94 -1.62 0.82
C MET A 32 -11.75 -2.18 1.61
N GLN A 33 -12.05 -2.92 2.67
CA GLN A 33 -11.07 -3.55 3.55
C GLN A 33 -11.31 -5.06 3.58
N THR A 34 -10.39 -5.83 3.03
CA THR A 34 -10.55 -7.27 2.78
C THR A 34 -9.48 -8.12 3.44
N ILE A 35 -8.69 -7.52 4.33
CA ILE A 35 -7.51 -8.18 4.93
C ILE A 35 -7.87 -9.48 5.67
N GLU A 36 -9.04 -9.53 6.31
CA GLU A 36 -9.55 -10.71 7.01
C GLU A 36 -10.06 -11.80 6.05
N LEU A 37 -10.30 -11.44 4.78
CA LEU A 37 -10.83 -12.32 3.75
C LEU A 37 -9.76 -12.82 2.77
N LEU A 38 -8.48 -12.51 2.99
CA LEU A 38 -7.40 -12.87 2.06
C LEU A 38 -7.36 -14.38 1.74
N PRO A 39 -7.46 -15.31 2.71
CA PRO A 39 -7.48 -16.73 2.38
C PRO A 39 -8.63 -17.10 1.44
N GLU A 40 -9.84 -16.63 1.71
CA GLU A 40 -11.03 -16.91 0.90
C GLU A 40 -10.94 -16.32 -0.51
N LEU A 41 -10.36 -15.12 -0.63
CA LEU A 41 -10.15 -14.47 -1.93
C LEU A 41 -9.12 -15.23 -2.77
N ILE A 42 -8.05 -15.72 -2.16
CA ILE A 42 -7.03 -16.53 -2.83
C ILE A 42 -7.65 -17.85 -3.31
N GLU A 43 -8.41 -18.55 -2.48
CA GLU A 43 -9.11 -19.77 -2.87
C GLU A 43 -10.15 -19.55 -3.97
N ALA A 44 -10.79 -18.39 -3.98
CA ALA A 44 -11.69 -17.99 -5.06
C ALA A 44 -10.98 -17.64 -6.37
N GLY A 45 -9.64 -17.73 -6.42
CA GLY A 45 -8.83 -17.51 -7.61
C GLY A 45 -8.30 -16.09 -7.78
N ALA A 46 -8.35 -15.25 -6.75
CA ALA A 46 -7.71 -13.94 -6.81
C ALA A 46 -6.17 -14.09 -6.85
N TYR A 47 -5.60 -13.89 -8.02
CA TYR A 47 -4.16 -14.02 -8.25
C TYR A 47 -3.35 -12.79 -7.85
N SER A 48 -3.95 -11.61 -7.90
CA SER A 48 -3.28 -10.34 -7.63
C SER A 48 -4.22 -9.36 -6.91
N PHE A 49 -3.67 -8.61 -5.96
CA PHE A 49 -4.39 -7.61 -5.19
C PHE A 49 -3.86 -6.22 -5.51
N LYS A 50 -4.75 -5.34 -5.97
CA LYS A 50 -4.42 -3.94 -6.25
C LYS A 50 -4.83 -3.05 -5.09
N ILE A 51 -3.87 -2.32 -4.53
CA ILE A 51 -4.11 -1.28 -3.54
C ILE A 51 -4.20 0.06 -4.26
N GLU A 52 -5.31 0.77 -4.09
CA GLU A 52 -5.52 2.06 -4.74
C GLU A 52 -5.15 3.21 -3.79
N GLY A 53 -4.35 4.16 -4.27
CA GLY A 53 -3.84 5.25 -3.44
C GLY A 53 -3.29 6.44 -4.22
N ARG A 54 -3.72 6.65 -5.47
CA ARG A 54 -3.16 7.70 -6.35
C ARG A 54 -3.04 9.08 -5.72
N MET A 55 -4.03 9.48 -4.89
CA MET A 55 -4.09 10.78 -4.24
C MET A 55 -3.62 10.73 -2.78
N LYS A 56 -2.95 9.66 -2.39
CA LYS A 56 -2.52 9.43 -1.02
C LYS A 56 -1.04 9.75 -0.82
N SER A 57 -0.67 9.92 0.45
CA SER A 57 0.71 10.18 0.85
C SER A 57 1.59 8.91 0.73
N PRO A 58 2.93 9.06 0.69
CA PRO A 58 3.84 7.92 0.83
C PRO A 58 3.60 7.10 2.10
N ILE A 59 3.27 7.76 3.22
CA ILE A 59 2.91 7.10 4.50
C ILE A 59 1.73 6.16 4.31
N TYR A 60 0.67 6.61 3.64
CA TYR A 60 -0.47 5.75 3.33
C TYR A 60 -0.04 4.52 2.53
N THR A 61 0.70 4.73 1.45
CA THR A 61 1.11 3.64 0.57
C THR A 61 1.99 2.63 1.29
N ALA A 62 3.03 3.11 1.98
CA ALA A 62 3.94 2.24 2.71
C ALA A 62 3.24 1.49 3.84
N GLY A 63 2.42 2.17 4.63
CA GLY A 63 1.71 1.57 5.76
C GLY A 63 0.69 0.53 5.31
N VAL A 64 -0.17 0.85 4.33
CA VAL A 64 -1.16 -0.12 3.84
C VAL A 64 -0.49 -1.32 3.18
N VAL A 65 0.51 -1.10 2.33
CA VAL A 65 1.22 -2.19 1.66
C VAL A 65 1.94 -3.08 2.65
N SER A 66 2.60 -2.53 3.68
CA SER A 66 3.31 -3.32 4.67
C SER A 66 2.39 -4.25 5.46
N VAL A 67 1.23 -3.74 5.89
CA VAL A 67 0.23 -4.54 6.61
C VAL A 67 -0.36 -5.61 5.68
N TYR A 68 -0.81 -5.26 4.48
CA TYR A 68 -1.36 -6.26 3.55
C TYR A 68 -0.32 -7.29 3.12
N ARG A 69 0.97 -6.93 2.96
CA ARG A 69 2.04 -7.88 2.65
C ARG A 69 2.22 -8.89 3.78
N LYS A 70 2.26 -8.44 5.04
CA LYS A 70 2.34 -9.30 6.22
C LYS A 70 1.22 -10.35 6.22
N TYR A 71 -0.01 -9.92 5.95
CA TYR A 71 -1.18 -10.82 6.02
C TYR A 71 -1.37 -11.66 4.76
N LEU A 72 -0.93 -11.21 3.62
CA LEU A 72 -0.89 -12.05 2.41
C LEU A 72 0.08 -13.22 2.61
N ASP A 73 1.26 -12.97 3.17
CA ASP A 73 2.23 -14.02 3.49
C ASP A 73 1.70 -15.01 4.55
N ARG A 74 0.94 -14.52 5.53
CA ARG A 74 0.25 -15.37 6.52
C ARG A 74 -0.86 -16.21 5.87
N ALA A 75 -1.65 -15.61 4.98
CA ALA A 75 -2.73 -16.30 4.28
C ALA A 75 -2.19 -17.43 3.39
N LEU A 76 -1.13 -17.16 2.64
CA LEU A 76 -0.48 -18.20 1.81
C LEU A 76 0.03 -19.34 2.66
N ARG A 77 0.79 -19.07 3.74
CA ARG A 77 1.26 -20.12 4.66
C ARG A 77 0.12 -20.93 5.29
N PHE A 78 -0.98 -20.27 5.66
CA PHE A 78 -2.16 -20.93 6.21
C PHE A 78 -2.81 -21.88 5.19
N LEU A 79 -2.89 -21.47 3.93
CA LEU A 79 -3.43 -22.31 2.86
C LEU A 79 -2.49 -23.47 2.49
N ASP A 80 -1.19 -23.20 2.39
CA ASP A 80 -0.15 -24.22 2.11
C ASP A 80 -0.09 -25.31 3.20
N ALA A 81 -0.35 -24.94 4.45
CA ALA A 81 -0.49 -25.86 5.58
C ALA A 81 -1.84 -26.58 5.63
N GLY A 82 -2.65 -26.55 4.56
CA GLY A 82 -3.97 -27.19 4.54
C GLY A 82 -4.98 -26.59 5.50
N LYS A 83 -4.82 -25.31 5.84
CA LYS A 83 -5.64 -24.54 6.80
C LYS A 83 -5.49 -25.00 8.26
N GLU A 84 -4.37 -25.65 8.56
CA GLU A 84 -4.06 -25.95 9.94
C GLU A 84 -3.81 -24.68 10.74
N GLY A 85 -4.43 -24.59 11.92
CA GLY A 85 -4.36 -23.40 12.77
C GLY A 85 -5.46 -22.36 12.48
N ARG A 86 -5.15 -21.08 12.69
CA ARG A 86 -6.11 -19.99 12.53
C ARG A 86 -5.49 -18.81 11.79
N TYR A 87 -6.15 -18.37 10.72
CA TYR A 87 -5.87 -17.07 10.12
C TYR A 87 -6.59 -15.99 10.93
N GLN A 88 -5.84 -15.08 11.51
CA GLN A 88 -6.39 -13.96 12.31
C GLN A 88 -5.55 -12.71 12.08
N VAL A 89 -6.24 -11.58 11.94
CA VAL A 89 -5.63 -10.25 11.86
C VAL A 89 -5.53 -9.67 13.26
N GLU A 90 -4.36 -9.15 13.61
CA GLU A 90 -4.10 -8.52 14.90
C GLU A 90 -4.83 -7.18 14.99
N LYS A 91 -5.32 -6.84 16.18
CA LYS A 91 -6.10 -5.59 16.40
C LYS A 91 -5.26 -4.35 16.12
N GLU A 92 -3.98 -4.39 16.46
CA GLU A 92 -3.03 -3.32 16.26
C GLU A 92 -2.81 -3.00 14.79
N ASP A 93 -2.78 -4.03 13.92
CA ASP A 93 -2.64 -3.86 12.48
C ASP A 93 -3.95 -3.33 11.85
N LEU A 94 -5.11 -3.78 12.33
CA LEU A 94 -6.40 -3.20 11.94
C LEU A 94 -6.49 -1.73 12.36
N GLN A 95 -6.04 -1.40 13.57
CA GLN A 95 -5.99 -0.03 14.06
C GLN A 95 -5.07 0.83 13.21
N THR A 96 -3.87 0.33 12.88
CA THR A 96 -2.93 1.00 11.96
C THR A 96 -3.58 1.36 10.63
N LEU A 97 -4.31 0.42 10.00
CA LEU A 97 -5.02 0.69 8.76
C LEU A 97 -6.10 1.77 8.92
N GLN A 98 -6.81 1.77 10.07
CA GLN A 98 -7.83 2.77 10.37
C GLN A 98 -7.24 4.15 10.64
N GLU A 99 -6.08 4.24 11.26
CA GLU A 99 -5.40 5.49 11.60
C GLU A 99 -4.76 6.13 10.38
N ILE A 100 -4.14 5.34 9.49
CA ILE A 100 -3.50 5.87 8.29
C ILE A 100 -4.51 6.54 7.37
N PHE A 101 -5.62 5.92 7.12
CA PHE A 101 -6.73 6.48 6.36
C PHE A 101 -7.93 5.52 6.34
N ASP A 102 -9.00 5.90 6.97
CA ASP A 102 -10.22 5.10 6.92
C ASP A 102 -11.48 5.98 6.89
N ARG A 103 -12.39 5.68 5.96
CA ARG A 103 -13.74 6.27 5.85
C ARG A 103 -14.83 5.34 6.37
N GLY A 104 -14.45 4.36 7.16
CA GLY A 104 -15.24 3.21 7.53
C GLY A 104 -14.96 2.03 6.60
N GLY A 105 -14.53 0.91 7.16
CA GLY A 105 -14.27 -0.30 6.39
C GLY A 105 -15.55 -0.95 5.87
N THR A 106 -15.47 -1.56 4.69
CA THR A 106 -16.53 -2.41 4.13
C THR A 106 -15.91 -3.57 3.38
N THR A 107 -16.55 -4.74 3.45
CA THR A 107 -16.21 -5.88 2.58
C THR A 107 -16.87 -5.77 1.20
N SER A 108 -17.51 -4.64 0.89
CA SER A 108 -18.24 -4.44 -0.36
C SER A 108 -19.29 -5.55 -0.58
N TYR A 109 -19.37 -6.12 -1.78
CA TYR A 109 -20.30 -7.19 -2.12
C TYR A 109 -19.73 -8.62 -1.89
N LEU A 110 -18.57 -8.76 -1.27
CA LEU A 110 -17.94 -10.06 -1.07
C LEU A 110 -18.71 -11.00 -0.15
N ARG A 111 -19.45 -10.46 0.82
CA ARG A 111 -20.23 -11.24 1.78
C ARG A 111 -21.74 -11.11 1.60
N LYS A 112 -22.21 -9.95 1.19
CA LYS A 112 -23.64 -9.65 1.03
C LYS A 112 -23.82 -8.48 0.06
N HIS A 113 -25.05 -8.30 -0.42
CA HIS A 113 -25.45 -7.13 -1.19
C HIS A 113 -25.61 -5.93 -0.24
N ASN A 114 -24.61 -5.05 -0.17
CA ASN A 114 -24.53 -4.09 0.92
C ASN A 114 -25.24 -2.76 0.71
N GLY A 115 -25.58 -2.38 -0.52
CA GLY A 115 -26.35 -1.15 -0.75
C GLY A 115 -25.84 0.06 0.05
N ALA A 116 -26.71 0.58 0.93
CA ALA A 116 -26.43 1.74 1.77
C ALA A 116 -25.24 1.56 2.74
N ASP A 117 -24.93 0.33 3.16
CA ASP A 117 -23.81 0.06 4.08
C ASP A 117 -22.43 0.38 3.44
N MET A 118 -22.40 0.53 2.12
CA MET A 118 -21.18 0.92 1.41
C MET A 118 -20.91 2.42 1.46
N MET A 119 -21.87 3.23 1.90
CA MET A 119 -21.78 4.68 1.90
C MET A 119 -21.38 5.22 3.26
N ALA A 120 -20.46 6.18 3.26
CA ALA A 120 -20.10 6.95 4.44
C ALA A 120 -20.98 8.21 4.53
N LEU A 121 -22.24 8.04 4.97
CA LEU A 121 -23.26 9.10 4.95
C LEU A 121 -22.99 10.24 5.94
N SER A 122 -22.31 9.95 7.04
CA SER A 122 -21.92 10.94 8.03
C SER A 122 -20.51 11.48 7.76
N GLU A 123 -20.26 12.72 8.17
CA GLU A 123 -18.91 13.25 8.19
C GLU A 123 -18.05 12.42 9.14
N LYS A 124 -17.04 11.75 8.60
CA LYS A 124 -16.02 11.16 9.43
C LYS A 124 -15.01 12.26 9.75
N LYS A 125 -14.93 12.62 11.02
CA LYS A 125 -13.82 13.45 11.51
C LYS A 125 -12.55 12.64 11.27
N PHE A 126 -11.76 13.02 10.28
CA PHE A 126 -10.42 12.46 10.12
C PHE A 126 -9.66 12.73 11.41
N ARG A 127 -9.36 11.68 12.15
CA ARG A 127 -8.39 11.78 13.21
C ARG A 127 -7.04 12.07 12.56
N ALA A 128 -6.27 12.96 13.16
CA ALA A 128 -4.86 13.04 12.83
C ALA A 128 -4.27 11.65 13.00
N VAL A 129 -3.52 11.18 12.02
CA VAL A 129 -2.79 9.92 12.12
C VAL A 129 -1.90 9.99 13.37
N ASP A 130 -1.87 8.93 14.16
CA ASP A 130 -0.99 8.88 15.33
C ASP A 130 0.46 9.20 14.88
N PRO A 131 1.11 10.23 15.48
CA PRO A 131 2.49 10.58 15.14
C PRO A 131 3.45 9.39 15.25
N HIS A 132 3.26 8.50 16.22
CA HIS A 132 4.10 7.30 16.38
C HIS A 132 3.95 6.33 15.22
N VAL A 133 2.73 6.10 14.73
CA VAL A 133 2.49 5.27 13.53
C VAL A 133 3.15 5.90 12.30
N THR A 134 2.99 7.20 12.13
CA THR A 134 3.61 7.94 11.02
C THR A 134 5.13 7.86 11.08
N GLU A 135 5.73 8.10 12.25
CA GLU A 135 7.18 8.04 12.45
C GLU A 135 7.74 6.64 12.20
N TYR A 136 7.05 5.61 12.71
CA TYR A 136 7.43 4.22 12.47
C TYR A 136 7.45 3.88 10.98
N ILE A 137 6.38 4.22 10.26
CA ILE A 137 6.29 3.98 8.81
C ILE A 137 7.37 4.74 8.05
N GLN A 138 7.57 6.02 8.40
CA GLN A 138 8.58 6.88 7.79
C GLN A 138 9.97 6.25 7.92
N LYS A 139 10.39 5.95 9.15
CA LYS A 139 11.72 5.39 9.43
C LYS A 139 11.93 3.99 8.86
N THR A 140 10.87 3.16 8.89
CA THR A 140 10.99 1.74 8.51
C THR A 140 10.96 1.53 7.01
N TYR A 141 10.14 2.30 6.28
CA TYR A 141 9.84 2.00 4.89
C TYR A 141 10.17 3.12 3.90
N ILE A 142 10.25 4.38 4.35
CA ILE A 142 10.45 5.52 3.46
C ILE A 142 11.89 6.00 3.52
N ASP A 143 12.41 6.26 4.72
CA ASP A 143 13.77 6.79 4.91
C ASP A 143 14.84 5.71 4.77
N LYS A 144 14.46 4.44 4.85
CA LYS A 144 15.38 3.32 4.71
C LYS A 144 15.75 3.14 3.24
N ALA A 145 16.85 3.75 2.82
CA ALA A 145 17.44 3.46 1.52
C ALA A 145 17.75 1.96 1.42
N ARG A 146 17.30 1.32 0.34
CA ARG A 146 17.76 -0.02 0.01
C ARG A 146 19.22 0.09 -0.42
N THR A 147 20.12 -0.29 0.47
CA THR A 147 21.53 -0.45 0.14
C THR A 147 21.80 -1.90 -0.21
N LEU A 148 22.49 -2.11 -1.32
CA LEU A 148 23.08 -3.41 -1.66
C LEU A 148 24.55 -3.32 -1.31
N SER A 149 25.08 -4.33 -0.64
CA SER A 149 26.52 -4.51 -0.53
C SER A 149 27.03 -4.95 -1.89
N VAL A 150 28.06 -4.28 -2.38
CA VAL A 150 28.69 -4.61 -3.66
C VAL A 150 30.20 -4.52 -3.52
N ASP A 151 30.91 -5.44 -4.13
CA ASP A 151 32.34 -5.32 -4.35
C ASP A 151 32.58 -4.50 -5.62
N ALA A 152 33.56 -3.61 -5.58
CA ALA A 152 33.92 -2.75 -6.69
C ALA A 152 35.35 -3.05 -7.17
N SER A 153 35.52 -3.24 -8.46
CA SER A 153 36.81 -3.31 -9.13
C SER A 153 36.95 -2.12 -10.08
N VAL A 154 38.07 -1.42 -10.00
CA VAL A 154 38.38 -0.29 -10.87
C VAL A 154 39.66 -0.59 -11.62
N GLU A 155 39.63 -0.53 -12.95
CA GLU A 155 40.78 -0.66 -13.83
C GLU A 155 41.10 0.72 -14.42
N MET A 156 42.33 1.20 -14.17
CA MET A 156 42.81 2.46 -14.69
C MET A 156 44.17 2.26 -15.37
N THR A 157 44.23 2.64 -16.63
CA THR A 157 45.46 2.60 -17.43
C THR A 157 45.63 3.95 -18.10
N VAL A 158 46.83 4.51 -18.08
CA VAL A 158 47.13 5.81 -18.72
C VAL A 158 46.80 5.75 -20.21
N GLY A 159 45.96 6.67 -20.68
CA GLY A 159 45.56 6.74 -22.08
C GLY A 159 44.46 5.73 -22.50
N ALA A 160 43.82 5.10 -21.51
CA ALA A 160 42.67 4.23 -21.75
C ALA A 160 41.49 4.64 -20.84
N PRO A 161 40.25 4.40 -21.24
CA PRO A 161 39.06 4.65 -20.41
C PRO A 161 39.13 3.90 -19.10
N VAL A 162 38.60 4.54 -18.04
CA VAL A 162 38.47 3.91 -16.72
C VAL A 162 37.32 2.93 -16.76
N VAL A 163 37.52 1.72 -16.27
CA VAL A 163 36.52 0.67 -16.18
C VAL A 163 36.15 0.42 -14.72
N LEU A 164 34.88 0.64 -14.36
CA LEU A 164 34.35 0.31 -13.04
C LEU A 164 33.45 -0.92 -13.19
N THR A 165 33.72 -1.95 -12.41
CA THR A 165 32.87 -3.15 -12.34
C THR A 165 32.37 -3.35 -10.92
N LEU A 166 31.05 -3.52 -10.76
CA LEU A 166 30.40 -3.82 -9.50
C LEU A 166 29.88 -5.26 -9.52
N TYR A 167 30.04 -5.96 -8.40
CA TYR A 167 29.54 -7.31 -8.19
C TYR A 167 28.68 -7.33 -6.93
N ASP A 168 27.55 -8.04 -6.95
CA ASP A 168 26.78 -8.32 -5.75
C ASP A 168 27.01 -9.76 -5.26
N ASP A 169 26.49 -10.06 -4.05
CA ASP A 169 26.62 -11.38 -3.41
C ASP A 169 25.93 -12.51 -4.22
N ALA A 170 25.04 -12.15 -5.17
CA ALA A 170 24.40 -13.10 -6.08
C ALA A 170 25.16 -13.32 -7.38
N GLY A 171 26.37 -12.74 -7.52
CA GLY A 171 27.20 -12.84 -8.72
C GLY A 171 26.72 -12.00 -9.91
N ARG A 172 25.76 -11.07 -9.71
CA ARG A 172 25.36 -10.13 -10.75
C ARG A 172 26.44 -9.08 -10.92
N ARG A 173 26.72 -8.73 -12.18
CA ARG A 173 27.78 -7.79 -12.55
C ARG A 173 27.23 -6.63 -13.36
N VAL A 174 27.67 -5.43 -13.04
CA VAL A 174 27.44 -4.22 -13.85
C VAL A 174 28.79 -3.56 -14.10
N THR A 175 29.03 -3.19 -15.36
CA THR A 175 30.28 -2.50 -15.77
C THR A 175 29.94 -1.15 -16.38
N ALA A 176 30.65 -0.12 -15.97
CA ALA A 176 30.64 1.22 -16.55
C ALA A 176 32.04 1.58 -17.06
N VAL A 177 32.09 2.27 -18.19
CA VAL A 177 33.33 2.73 -18.84
C VAL A 177 33.25 4.24 -19.00
N SER A 178 34.33 4.98 -18.66
CA SER A 178 34.36 6.43 -18.89
C SER A 178 34.36 6.75 -20.38
N GLU A 179 33.82 7.92 -20.75
CA GLU A 179 33.85 8.38 -22.15
C GLU A 179 35.22 8.85 -22.58
N ASP A 180 36.04 9.36 -21.61
CA ASP A 180 37.39 9.84 -21.85
C ASP A 180 38.43 8.95 -21.11
N PRO A 181 39.65 8.84 -21.65
CA PRO A 181 40.75 8.08 -21.04
C PRO A 181 41.28 8.72 -19.75
#